data_0e0401116f4d0c3d073dbdc1e2eb1194
#
_entry.id   0e0401116f4d0c3d073dbdc1e2eb1194
#
_cell.length_a   1.000
_cell.length_b   1.000
_cell.length_c   1.000
_cell.angle_alpha   90.00
_cell.angle_beta   90.00
_cell.angle_gamma   90.00
#
_symmetry.space_group_name_H-M   'P 1'
#
loop_
_entity.id
_entity.type
_entity.pdbx_description
1 polymer ?
#
loop_
_entity_poly.entity_id
_entity_poly.type
_entity_poly.pdbx_seq_one_letter_code
_entity_poly.pdbx_strand_id
1 'polypeptide(L)'
;MNKKNLIILMIDGGRWDYSRKSKFYKKLKDNTISFSQSITYGPHTIAAMHAVFSGSYGTRTGTNSYWSTYNFRKDKFKTLTEYLKDQNYYTICDMINKLLVPKQGFDEFLAYDEQNDDLLQRHSTMLENMKKKFDDGQNFFAYLQFGNIHTGIMNEVLNVYDNFSEEYFDNMELNKIRYDKLFEKSSNYLEKILEKISSLGLDNESLILIMSDHGISVGEKIGERAYGAFCYDYTLRTF
;
A
#
# COMPACT_ATOMS: atom_id res chain seq x y z
N MET A 1 18.35 9.83 -21.03
CA MET A 1 16.93 9.48 -20.76
C MET A 1 16.35 10.59 -19.91
N ASN A 2 15.16 11.10 -20.27
CA ASN A 2 14.46 12.05 -19.41
C ASN A 2 14.05 11.35 -18.11
N LYS A 3 14.21 12.03 -16.99
CA LYS A 3 13.77 11.53 -15.69
C LYS A 3 12.25 11.41 -15.70
N LYS A 4 11.72 10.32 -15.16
CA LYS A 4 10.28 10.08 -15.00
C LYS A 4 9.86 10.39 -13.56
N ASN A 5 8.63 10.86 -13.38
CA ASN A 5 8.02 10.88 -12.05
C ASN A 5 7.82 9.45 -11.55
N LEU A 6 7.71 9.27 -10.25
CA LEU A 6 7.47 7.98 -9.63
C LEU A 6 6.20 8.05 -8.77
N ILE A 7 5.26 7.14 -9.00
CA ILE A 7 4.01 7.08 -8.24
C ILE A 7 3.85 5.64 -7.73
N ILE A 8 3.76 5.47 -6.42
CA ILE A 8 3.39 4.21 -5.79
C ILE A 8 1.95 4.32 -5.29
N LEU A 9 1.09 3.45 -5.82
CA LEU A 9 -0.28 3.24 -5.36
C LEU A 9 -0.30 1.95 -4.54
N MET A 10 -0.31 2.08 -3.23
CA MET A 10 -0.24 0.96 -2.30
C MET A 10 -1.63 0.62 -1.75
N ILE A 11 -2.01 -0.64 -1.86
CA ILE A 11 -3.27 -1.19 -1.34
C ILE A 11 -2.97 -1.97 -0.07
N ASP A 12 -3.32 -1.40 1.07
CA ASP A 12 -3.11 -2.02 2.38
C ASP A 12 -3.98 -3.28 2.53
N GLY A 13 -3.35 -4.39 2.82
CA GLY A 13 -4.03 -5.66 3.00
C GLY A 13 -4.58 -6.29 1.71
N GLY A 14 -4.08 -5.89 0.55
CA GLY A 14 -4.53 -6.37 -0.75
C GLY A 14 -4.04 -7.79 -1.07
N ARG A 15 -4.94 -8.76 -1.19
CA ARG A 15 -4.62 -10.17 -1.47
C ARG A 15 -4.33 -10.43 -2.95
N TRP A 16 -3.25 -11.15 -3.20
CA TRP A 16 -2.85 -11.56 -4.54
C TRP A 16 -3.89 -12.45 -5.26
N ASP A 17 -4.52 -13.40 -4.56
CA ASP A 17 -5.51 -14.30 -5.16
C ASP A 17 -6.80 -13.56 -5.59
N TYR A 18 -7.17 -12.48 -4.90
CA TYR A 18 -8.28 -11.60 -5.30
C TYR A 18 -7.89 -10.72 -6.49
N SER A 19 -6.67 -10.20 -6.55
CA SER A 19 -6.20 -9.44 -7.72
C SER A 19 -6.29 -10.26 -9.00
N ARG A 20 -5.98 -11.56 -8.96
CA ARG A 20 -6.11 -12.46 -10.10
C ARG A 20 -7.54 -12.69 -10.58
N LYS A 21 -8.53 -12.57 -9.70
CA LYS A 21 -9.96 -12.73 -10.02
C LYS A 21 -10.56 -11.42 -10.53
N SER A 22 -10.07 -10.28 -10.08
CA SER A 22 -10.58 -8.95 -10.41
C SER A 22 -10.51 -8.65 -11.91
N LYS A 23 -11.60 -8.12 -12.46
CA LYS A 23 -11.68 -7.68 -13.86
C LYS A 23 -10.73 -6.51 -14.13
N PHE A 24 -10.62 -5.59 -13.17
CA PHE A 24 -9.73 -4.44 -13.25
C PHE A 24 -8.26 -4.87 -13.42
N TYR A 25 -7.74 -5.74 -12.54
CA TYR A 25 -6.35 -6.20 -12.63
C TYR A 25 -6.08 -7.06 -13.87
N LYS A 26 -7.08 -7.81 -14.36
CA LYS A 26 -6.95 -8.55 -15.63
C LYS A 26 -6.77 -7.59 -16.79
N LYS A 27 -7.55 -6.51 -16.86
CA LYS A 27 -7.44 -5.47 -17.89
C LYS A 27 -6.09 -4.73 -17.83
N LEU A 28 -5.56 -4.49 -16.62
CA LEU A 28 -4.25 -3.85 -16.46
C LEU A 28 -3.11 -4.67 -17.05
N LYS A 29 -3.15 -6.00 -16.98
CA LYS A 29 -2.08 -6.89 -17.46
C LYS A 29 -1.74 -6.71 -18.94
N ASP A 30 -2.69 -6.33 -19.75
CA ASP A 30 -2.49 -6.18 -21.19
C ASP A 30 -1.58 -5.00 -21.52
N ASN A 31 -1.42 -4.04 -20.60
CA ASN A 31 -0.66 -2.81 -20.80
C ASN A 31 0.40 -2.55 -19.71
N THR A 32 0.71 -3.56 -18.88
CA THR A 32 1.64 -3.41 -17.76
C THR A 32 2.59 -4.59 -17.61
N ILE A 33 3.69 -4.38 -16.90
CA ILE A 33 4.55 -5.46 -16.41
C ILE A 33 3.96 -5.98 -15.09
N SER A 34 3.60 -7.27 -15.07
CA SER A 34 3.02 -7.90 -13.87
C SER A 34 3.98 -8.91 -13.27
N PHE A 35 4.25 -8.76 -11.96
CA PHE A 35 5.07 -9.70 -11.19
C PHE A 35 4.16 -10.77 -10.57
N SER A 36 4.29 -12.01 -11.01
CA SER A 36 3.40 -13.10 -10.58
C SER A 36 3.86 -13.83 -9.30
N GLN A 37 5.07 -13.55 -8.83
CA GLN A 37 5.69 -14.21 -7.67
C GLN A 37 6.30 -13.20 -6.71
N SER A 38 5.56 -12.15 -6.38
CA SER A 38 5.96 -11.17 -5.37
C SER A 38 5.64 -11.69 -3.98
N ILE A 39 6.62 -11.61 -3.09
CA ILE A 39 6.50 -12.00 -1.69
C ILE A 39 6.96 -10.83 -0.84
N THR A 40 6.13 -10.41 0.11
CA THR A 40 6.49 -9.35 1.05
C THR A 40 7.42 -9.86 2.13
N TYR A 41 8.17 -8.96 2.76
CA TYR A 41 9.08 -9.29 3.86
C TYR A 41 8.36 -9.75 5.13
N GLY A 42 7.16 -9.25 5.40
CA GLY A 42 6.43 -9.57 6.61
C GLY A 42 4.92 -9.38 6.46
N PRO A 43 4.12 -10.01 7.35
CA PRO A 43 2.67 -10.05 7.23
C PRO A 43 1.98 -8.78 7.79
N HIS A 44 2.68 -7.64 7.81
CA HIS A 44 2.14 -6.35 8.27
C HIS A 44 2.90 -5.17 7.63
N THR A 45 2.21 -4.04 7.46
CA THR A 45 2.66 -2.86 6.72
C THR A 45 4.03 -2.34 7.17
N ILE A 46 4.28 -2.24 8.48
CA ILE A 46 5.53 -1.64 8.99
C ILE A 46 6.75 -2.44 8.51
N ALA A 47 6.77 -3.76 8.70
CA ALA A 47 7.90 -4.58 8.27
C ALA A 47 8.05 -4.59 6.75
N ALA A 48 6.93 -4.72 6.02
CA ALA A 48 6.89 -4.73 4.56
C ALA A 48 7.44 -3.42 3.99
N MET A 49 6.88 -2.29 4.38
CA MET A 49 7.21 -1.00 3.79
C MET A 49 8.57 -0.46 4.22
N HIS A 50 9.02 -0.71 5.45
CA HIS A 50 10.39 -0.39 5.84
C HIS A 50 11.41 -1.18 5.02
N ALA A 51 11.13 -2.43 4.68
CA ALA A 51 11.97 -3.22 3.77
C ALA A 51 11.96 -2.65 2.34
N VAL A 52 10.79 -2.28 1.81
CA VAL A 52 10.66 -1.65 0.48
C VAL A 52 11.45 -0.34 0.40
N PHE A 53 11.25 0.57 1.36
CA PHE A 53 11.90 1.88 1.33
C PHE A 53 13.41 1.83 1.61
N SER A 54 13.89 0.83 2.34
CA SER A 54 15.33 0.70 2.64
C SER A 54 16.08 -0.25 1.70
N GLY A 55 15.37 -1.04 0.88
CA GLY A 55 15.98 -2.11 0.09
C GLY A 55 16.66 -3.19 0.94
N SER A 56 16.27 -3.34 2.22
CA SER A 56 16.93 -4.23 3.18
C SER A 56 15.94 -4.88 4.13
N TYR A 57 16.26 -6.11 4.51
CA TYR A 57 15.43 -6.86 5.46
C TYR A 57 15.42 -6.22 6.85
N GLY A 58 14.29 -6.32 7.56
CA GLY A 58 14.09 -5.75 8.88
C GLY A 58 15.06 -6.24 9.93
N THR A 59 15.57 -7.47 9.82
CA THR A 59 16.66 -7.99 10.67
C THR A 59 17.94 -7.16 10.58
N ARG A 60 18.21 -6.54 9.44
CA ARG A 60 19.33 -5.62 9.25
C ARG A 60 19.00 -4.20 9.66
N THR A 61 17.82 -3.72 9.29
CA THR A 61 17.39 -2.33 9.52
C THR A 61 16.95 -2.06 10.95
N GLY A 62 16.58 -3.12 11.70
CA GLY A 62 16.03 -3.03 13.06
C GLY A 62 14.50 -3.08 13.10
N THR A 63 13.80 -3.03 11.96
CA THR A 63 12.34 -3.02 11.88
C THR A 63 11.83 -4.41 11.46
N ASN A 64 11.91 -5.38 12.35
CA ASN A 64 11.56 -6.78 12.10
C ASN A 64 10.34 -7.29 12.89
N SER A 65 9.63 -6.41 13.56
CA SER A 65 8.36 -6.70 14.24
C SER A 65 7.46 -5.46 14.23
N TYR A 66 6.19 -5.66 14.55
CA TYR A 66 5.18 -4.59 14.50
C TYR A 66 5.60 -3.35 15.32
N TRP A 67 6.11 -3.56 16.53
CA TRP A 67 6.48 -2.47 17.44
C TRP A 67 7.92 -1.97 17.31
N SER A 68 8.67 -2.49 16.32
CA SER A 68 10.08 -2.12 16.14
C SER A 68 10.32 -0.99 15.15
N THR A 69 9.29 -0.25 14.74
CA THR A 69 9.43 0.89 13.80
C THR A 69 10.43 1.95 14.32
N TYR A 70 10.46 2.19 15.63
CA TYR A 70 11.39 3.13 16.26
C TYR A 70 12.85 2.65 16.26
N ASN A 71 13.09 1.37 15.97
CA ASN A 71 14.42 0.78 15.93
C ASN A 71 15.08 0.91 14.55
N PHE A 72 14.41 1.55 13.60
CA PHE A 72 14.96 1.74 12.26
C PHE A 72 16.29 2.49 12.33
N ARG A 73 17.34 1.85 11.81
CA ARG A 73 18.73 2.32 11.89
C ARG A 73 19.00 3.39 10.81
N LYS A 74 18.32 4.53 10.94
CA LYS A 74 18.33 5.64 9.97
C LYS A 74 19.73 6.12 9.57
N ASP A 75 20.69 6.05 10.49
CA ASP A 75 22.06 6.50 10.23
C ASP A 75 22.89 5.47 9.43
N LYS A 76 22.35 4.26 9.21
CA LYS A 76 23.03 3.16 8.50
C LYS A 76 22.36 2.79 7.19
N PHE A 77 21.10 3.16 7.00
CA PHE A 77 20.30 2.80 5.84
C PHE A 77 19.70 4.04 5.21
N LYS A 78 20.17 4.35 4.02
CA LYS A 78 19.57 5.38 3.18
C LYS A 78 18.31 4.83 2.54
N THR A 79 17.26 5.62 2.56
CA THR A 79 15.95 5.24 2.01
C THR A 79 15.83 5.60 0.53
N LEU A 80 14.87 4.98 -0.17
CA LEU A 80 14.49 5.32 -1.54
C LEU A 80 14.24 6.83 -1.68
N THR A 81 13.54 7.42 -0.74
CA THR A 81 13.21 8.85 -0.73
C THR A 81 14.45 9.74 -0.59
N GLU A 82 15.44 9.35 0.21
CA GLU A 82 16.70 10.07 0.29
C GLU A 82 17.51 9.98 -1.01
N TYR A 83 17.51 8.82 -1.70
CA TYR A 83 18.13 8.70 -3.02
C TYR A 83 17.43 9.58 -4.06
N LEU A 84 16.11 9.67 -4.01
CA LEU A 84 15.33 10.52 -4.90
C LEU A 84 15.57 12.01 -4.61
N LYS A 85 15.71 12.40 -3.34
CA LYS A 85 16.10 13.75 -2.95
C LYS A 85 17.45 14.15 -3.54
N ASP A 86 18.45 13.28 -3.50
CA ASP A 86 19.77 13.53 -4.13
C ASP A 86 19.65 13.76 -5.65
N GLN A 87 18.58 13.27 -6.26
CA GLN A 87 18.27 13.45 -7.66
C GLN A 87 17.31 14.64 -7.92
N ASN A 88 17.08 15.49 -6.92
CA ASN A 88 16.20 16.66 -6.96
C ASN A 88 14.71 16.34 -7.20
N TYR A 89 14.22 15.18 -6.72
CA TYR A 89 12.79 14.91 -6.71
C TYR A 89 12.12 15.64 -5.54
N TYR A 90 10.91 16.13 -5.80
CA TYR A 90 9.99 16.47 -4.73
C TYR A 90 9.30 15.22 -4.24
N THR A 91 9.25 14.99 -2.93
CA THR A 91 8.85 13.71 -2.37
C THR A 91 7.69 13.88 -1.38
N ILE A 92 6.57 13.20 -1.66
CA ILE A 92 5.37 13.28 -0.85
C ILE A 92 4.84 11.88 -0.52
N CYS A 93 4.30 11.71 0.68
CA CYS A 93 3.49 10.54 1.01
C CYS A 93 2.22 10.93 1.73
N ASP A 94 1.18 10.08 1.55
CA ASP A 94 -0.07 10.14 2.30
C ASP A 94 -0.51 8.73 2.70
N MET A 95 -0.74 8.52 4.00
CA MET A 95 -0.95 7.20 4.58
C MET A 95 -1.83 7.27 5.83
N ILE A 96 -2.32 6.15 6.31
CA ILE A 96 -3.16 6.11 7.52
C ILE A 96 -2.39 6.42 8.80
N ASN A 97 -1.08 6.11 8.84
CA ASN A 97 -0.27 6.33 10.04
C ASN A 97 1.18 6.63 9.68
N LYS A 98 1.77 7.64 10.33
CA LYS A 98 3.15 8.09 10.11
C LYS A 98 4.24 7.10 10.55
N LEU A 99 3.88 5.96 11.13
CA LEU A 99 4.83 4.90 11.51
C LEU A 99 5.07 3.87 10.41
N LEU A 100 4.26 3.88 9.35
CA LEU A 100 4.25 2.81 8.34
C LEU A 100 5.46 2.80 7.43
N VAL A 101 6.05 3.96 7.16
CA VAL A 101 7.24 4.09 6.32
C VAL A 101 8.31 4.94 7.02
N PRO A 102 9.60 4.78 6.68
CA PRO A 102 10.64 5.66 7.19
C PRO A 102 10.40 7.10 6.74
N LYS A 103 10.51 8.06 7.66
CA LYS A 103 10.28 9.48 7.38
C LYS A 103 11.35 10.14 6.51
N GLN A 104 12.56 9.57 6.48
CA GLN A 104 13.72 10.21 5.83
C GLN A 104 13.45 10.50 4.35
N GLY A 105 13.85 11.68 3.92
CA GLY A 105 13.83 12.11 2.52
C GLY A 105 12.49 12.59 1.99
N PHE A 106 11.41 12.60 2.79
CA PHE A 106 10.14 13.19 2.38
C PHE A 106 10.10 14.70 2.63
N ASP A 107 9.62 15.46 1.64
CA ASP A 107 9.29 16.89 1.78
C ASP A 107 7.94 17.06 2.48
N GLU A 108 6.94 16.28 2.07
CA GLU A 108 5.63 16.22 2.72
C GLU A 108 5.37 14.80 3.25
N PHE A 109 5.17 14.70 4.56
CA PHE A 109 4.95 13.43 5.26
C PHE A 109 3.59 13.49 5.96
N LEU A 110 2.53 13.09 5.23
CA LEU A 110 1.15 13.30 5.59
C LEU A 110 0.49 12.03 6.11
N ALA A 111 -0.55 12.22 6.91
CA ALA A 111 -1.47 11.15 7.30
C ALA A 111 -2.91 11.65 7.17
N TYR A 112 -3.81 10.72 6.82
CA TYR A 112 -5.23 10.97 6.71
C TYR A 112 -6.02 10.23 7.80
N ASP A 113 -7.26 10.64 8.01
CA ASP A 113 -8.22 9.94 8.86
C ASP A 113 -8.91 8.84 8.04
N GLU A 114 -8.58 7.57 8.32
CA GLU A 114 -9.12 6.42 7.60
C GLU A 114 -10.63 6.26 7.71
N GLN A 115 -11.27 6.90 8.68
CA GLN A 115 -12.73 6.85 8.90
C GLN A 115 -13.49 7.95 8.15
N ASN A 116 -12.88 9.11 7.97
CA ASN A 116 -13.58 10.32 7.52
C ASN A 116 -13.07 10.90 6.21
N ASP A 117 -11.82 10.62 5.79
CA ASP A 117 -11.26 11.23 4.59
C ASP A 117 -11.73 10.55 3.29
N ASP A 118 -12.21 11.33 2.34
CA ASP A 118 -12.41 10.87 0.96
C ASP A 118 -11.05 10.77 0.26
N LEU A 119 -10.49 9.57 0.24
CA LEU A 119 -9.17 9.31 -0.32
C LEU A 119 -9.08 9.59 -1.83
N LEU A 120 -10.16 9.38 -2.57
CA LEU A 120 -10.15 9.67 -4.00
C LEU A 120 -10.00 11.17 -4.25
N GLN A 121 -10.80 11.99 -3.58
CA GLN A 121 -10.70 13.44 -3.68
C GLN A 121 -9.36 13.95 -3.18
N ARG A 122 -8.91 13.44 -2.02
CA ARG A 122 -7.64 13.83 -1.39
C ARG A 122 -6.44 13.54 -2.29
N HIS A 123 -6.31 12.30 -2.76
CA HIS A 123 -5.19 11.90 -3.62
C HIS A 123 -5.27 12.58 -5.01
N SER A 124 -6.48 12.82 -5.53
CA SER A 124 -6.64 13.59 -6.78
C SER A 124 -6.10 15.01 -6.64
N THR A 125 -6.41 15.70 -5.54
CA THR A 125 -5.88 17.05 -5.25
C THR A 125 -4.35 17.03 -5.09
N MET A 126 -3.80 16.01 -4.44
CA MET A 126 -2.34 15.86 -4.33
C MET A 126 -1.68 15.67 -5.69
N LEU A 127 -2.25 14.86 -6.57
CA LEU A 127 -1.75 14.68 -7.94
C LEU A 127 -1.81 15.97 -8.76
N GLU A 128 -2.84 16.79 -8.59
CA GLU A 128 -2.90 18.12 -9.21
C GLU A 128 -1.76 19.04 -8.73
N ASN A 129 -1.44 19.00 -7.45
CA ASN A 129 -0.33 19.78 -6.90
C ASN A 129 1.03 19.25 -7.39
N MET A 130 1.18 17.94 -7.52
CA MET A 130 2.39 17.33 -8.10
C MET A 130 2.53 17.67 -9.59
N LYS A 131 1.41 17.72 -10.32
CA LYS A 131 1.43 18.17 -11.73
C LYS A 131 1.97 19.61 -11.87
N LYS A 132 1.57 20.54 -11.00
CA LYS A 132 2.10 21.90 -10.99
C LYS A 132 3.61 21.92 -10.79
N LYS A 133 4.13 21.13 -9.82
CA LYS A 133 5.59 21.04 -9.61
C LYS A 133 6.32 20.47 -10.82
N PHE A 134 5.74 19.47 -11.47
CA PHE A 134 6.30 18.90 -12.70
C PHE A 134 6.31 19.92 -13.84
N ASP A 135 5.26 20.73 -14.00
CA ASP A 135 5.21 21.81 -14.99
C ASP A 135 6.23 22.92 -14.72
N ASP A 136 6.57 23.14 -13.45
CA ASP A 136 7.65 24.04 -13.02
C ASP A 136 9.05 23.42 -13.18
N GLY A 137 9.15 22.21 -13.78
CA GLY A 137 10.42 21.54 -14.09
C GLY A 137 10.97 20.63 -13.00
N GLN A 138 10.21 20.34 -11.95
CA GLN A 138 10.64 19.46 -10.86
C GLN A 138 9.94 18.09 -10.90
N ASN A 139 10.69 17.01 -11.13
CA ASN A 139 10.16 15.66 -10.98
C ASN A 139 9.73 15.37 -9.55
N PHE A 140 8.76 14.48 -9.39
CA PHE A 140 8.23 14.11 -8.07
C PHE A 140 8.18 12.61 -7.85
N PHE A 141 8.14 12.24 -6.57
CA PHE A 141 7.78 10.93 -6.06
C PHE A 141 6.54 11.07 -5.17
N ALA A 142 5.51 10.29 -5.44
CA ALA A 142 4.30 10.22 -4.64
C ALA A 142 4.06 8.78 -4.15
N TYR A 143 3.92 8.60 -2.85
CA TYR A 143 3.46 7.36 -2.22
C TYR A 143 2.06 7.59 -1.66
N LEU A 144 1.06 6.93 -2.25
CA LEU A 144 -0.35 7.06 -1.90
C LEU A 144 -0.88 5.72 -1.41
N GLN A 145 -1.24 5.66 -0.12
CA GLN A 145 -1.79 4.46 0.49
C GLN A 145 -3.32 4.48 0.44
N PHE A 146 -3.91 3.38 0.00
CA PHE A 146 -5.33 3.11 0.11
C PHE A 146 -5.58 2.13 1.26
N GLY A 147 -6.01 2.64 2.42
CA GLY A 147 -6.19 1.90 3.67
C GLY A 147 -7.59 1.32 3.87
N ASN A 148 -8.55 1.54 2.96
CA ASN A 148 -9.95 1.18 3.19
C ASN A 148 -10.21 -0.33 3.34
N ILE A 149 -9.34 -1.20 2.83
CA ILE A 149 -9.42 -2.64 3.12
C ILE A 149 -9.09 -2.87 4.59
N HIS A 150 -8.00 -2.28 5.10
CA HIS A 150 -7.61 -2.37 6.51
C HIS A 150 -8.75 -1.91 7.43
N THR A 151 -9.28 -0.71 7.21
CA THR A 151 -10.40 -0.15 7.98
C THR A 151 -11.65 -1.03 7.88
N GLY A 152 -11.99 -1.48 6.68
CA GLY A 152 -13.15 -2.34 6.45
C GLY A 152 -13.01 -3.70 7.12
N ILE A 153 -11.84 -4.32 7.12
CA ILE A 153 -11.59 -5.57 7.84
C ILE A 153 -11.79 -5.37 9.34
N MET A 154 -11.30 -4.28 9.91
CA MET A 154 -11.54 -3.98 11.33
C MET A 154 -13.02 -3.84 11.62
N ASN A 155 -13.75 -3.07 10.83
CA ASN A 155 -15.14 -2.72 11.12
C ASN A 155 -16.16 -3.79 10.67
N GLU A 156 -15.99 -4.34 9.47
CA GLU A 156 -16.98 -5.22 8.84
C GLU A 156 -16.69 -6.72 9.04
N VAL A 157 -15.49 -7.08 9.46
CA VAL A 157 -15.09 -8.47 9.65
C VAL A 157 -14.72 -8.78 11.09
N LEU A 158 -13.78 -8.05 11.71
CA LEU A 158 -13.32 -8.36 13.06
C LEU A 158 -14.28 -7.90 14.15
N ASN A 159 -14.77 -6.67 14.08
CA ASN A 159 -15.61 -6.08 15.13
C ASN A 159 -17.04 -6.64 15.19
N VAL A 160 -17.45 -7.47 14.20
CA VAL A 160 -18.76 -8.14 14.22
C VAL A 160 -18.74 -9.44 15.03
N TYR A 161 -17.57 -9.90 15.43
CA TYR A 161 -17.39 -11.10 16.24
C TYR A 161 -16.85 -10.74 17.62
N ASP A 162 -17.21 -11.52 18.62
CA ASP A 162 -16.60 -11.41 19.93
C ASP A 162 -15.09 -11.70 19.85
N ASN A 163 -14.29 -10.92 20.57
CA ASN A 163 -12.86 -11.12 20.67
C ASN A 163 -12.56 -12.52 21.20
N PHE A 164 -11.76 -13.28 20.46
CA PHE A 164 -11.37 -14.67 20.77
C PHE A 164 -12.46 -15.75 20.52
N SER A 165 -13.67 -15.41 20.04
CA SER A 165 -14.64 -16.45 19.67
C SER A 165 -14.17 -17.21 18.42
N GLU A 166 -14.51 -18.48 18.33
CA GLU A 166 -14.23 -19.31 17.14
C GLU A 166 -15.17 -18.96 15.97
N GLU A 167 -16.22 -18.22 16.22
CA GLU A 167 -17.23 -17.80 15.25
C GLU A 167 -16.62 -17.13 14.01
N TYR A 168 -15.50 -16.40 14.19
CA TYR A 168 -14.75 -15.82 13.07
C TYR A 168 -14.32 -16.89 12.06
N PHE A 169 -13.87 -18.04 12.52
CA PHE A 169 -13.39 -19.12 11.65
C PHE A 169 -14.55 -19.93 11.08
N ASP A 170 -15.62 -20.10 11.83
CA ASP A 170 -16.84 -20.79 11.39
C ASP A 170 -17.56 -20.03 10.25
N ASN A 171 -17.41 -18.70 10.22
CA ASN A 171 -18.00 -17.83 9.22
C ASN A 171 -17.03 -17.43 8.09
N MET A 172 -16.01 -18.22 7.78
CA MET A 172 -15.00 -17.93 6.76
C MET A 172 -15.61 -17.52 5.41
N GLU A 173 -16.64 -18.21 4.93
CA GLU A 173 -17.27 -17.87 3.64
C GLU A 173 -17.95 -16.50 3.66
N LEU A 174 -18.57 -16.11 4.77
CA LEU A 174 -19.15 -14.79 4.93
C LEU A 174 -18.04 -13.71 4.99
N ASN A 175 -16.94 -14.00 5.67
CA ASN A 175 -15.79 -13.09 5.73
C ASN A 175 -15.16 -12.89 4.34
N LYS A 176 -15.09 -13.93 3.52
CA LYS A 176 -14.65 -13.84 2.12
C LYS A 176 -15.54 -12.91 1.31
N ILE A 177 -16.86 -13.00 1.45
CA ILE A 177 -17.81 -12.12 0.76
C ILE A 177 -17.62 -10.67 1.19
N ARG A 178 -17.41 -10.41 2.47
CA ARG A 178 -17.13 -9.06 2.99
C ARG A 178 -15.83 -8.52 2.44
N TYR A 179 -14.76 -9.33 2.48
CA TYR A 179 -13.46 -8.96 1.93
C TYR A 179 -13.53 -8.68 0.42
N ASP A 180 -14.26 -9.48 -0.34
CA ASP A 180 -14.44 -9.29 -1.79
C ASP A 180 -15.02 -7.90 -2.12
N LYS A 181 -16.03 -7.46 -1.36
CA LYS A 181 -16.59 -6.11 -1.48
C LYS A 181 -15.57 -5.01 -1.18
N LEU A 182 -14.73 -5.20 -0.17
CA LEU A 182 -13.67 -4.24 0.16
C LEU A 182 -12.60 -4.19 -0.93
N PHE A 183 -12.24 -5.34 -1.47
CA PHE A 183 -11.29 -5.43 -2.57
C PHE A 183 -11.84 -4.79 -3.86
N GLU A 184 -13.14 -4.91 -4.12
CA GLU A 184 -13.79 -4.21 -5.24
C GLU A 184 -13.74 -2.68 -5.05
N LYS A 185 -13.95 -2.16 -3.83
CA LYS A 185 -13.77 -0.73 -3.52
C LYS A 185 -12.35 -0.26 -3.86
N SER A 186 -11.33 -1.06 -3.55
CA SER A 186 -9.93 -0.74 -3.89
C SER A 186 -9.69 -0.73 -5.40
N SER A 187 -10.29 -1.66 -6.13
CA SER A 187 -10.20 -1.71 -7.60
C SER A 187 -10.83 -0.46 -8.23
N ASN A 188 -11.99 -0.03 -7.74
CA ASN A 188 -12.68 1.18 -8.21
C ASN A 188 -11.87 2.46 -7.89
N TYR A 189 -11.24 2.51 -6.72
CA TYR A 189 -10.35 3.62 -6.37
C TYR A 189 -9.16 3.68 -7.35
N LEU A 190 -8.49 2.55 -7.60
CA LEU A 190 -7.35 2.51 -8.51
C LEU A 190 -7.74 2.93 -9.94
N GLU A 191 -8.87 2.45 -10.44
CA GLU A 191 -9.35 2.85 -11.77
C GLU A 191 -9.51 4.37 -11.88
N LYS A 192 -10.17 4.99 -10.91
CA LYS A 192 -10.36 6.44 -10.88
C LYS A 192 -9.07 7.25 -10.68
N ILE A 193 -8.13 6.77 -9.87
CA ILE A 193 -6.82 7.41 -9.71
C ILE A 193 -5.99 7.33 -10.98
N LEU A 194 -6.01 6.19 -11.68
CA LEU A 194 -5.33 6.05 -12.97
C LEU A 194 -5.96 6.97 -14.04
N GLU A 195 -7.28 7.07 -14.09
CA GLU A 195 -7.99 8.04 -14.93
C GLU A 195 -7.56 9.48 -14.61
N LYS A 196 -7.43 9.82 -13.32
CA LYS A 196 -6.95 11.13 -12.88
C LYS A 196 -5.51 11.39 -13.34
N ILE A 197 -4.61 10.44 -13.16
CA ILE A 197 -3.21 10.54 -13.60
C ILE A 197 -3.16 10.78 -15.12
N SER A 198 -3.95 10.04 -15.90
CA SER A 198 -4.03 10.21 -17.35
C SER A 198 -4.62 11.56 -17.74
N SER A 199 -5.69 12.01 -17.08
CA SER A 199 -6.29 13.33 -17.34
C SER A 199 -5.36 14.51 -17.08
N LEU A 200 -4.37 14.32 -16.20
CA LEU A 200 -3.30 15.28 -15.92
C LEU A 200 -2.12 15.19 -16.91
N GLY A 201 -2.15 14.23 -17.84
CA GLY A 201 -1.04 13.97 -18.77
C GLY A 201 0.21 13.41 -18.09
N LEU A 202 0.04 12.75 -16.92
CA LEU A 202 1.16 12.22 -16.13
C LEU A 202 1.45 10.74 -16.44
N ASP A 203 0.61 10.03 -17.14
CA ASP A 203 0.75 8.61 -17.49
C ASP A 203 2.03 8.33 -18.30
N ASN A 204 2.30 9.12 -19.35
CA ASN A 204 3.52 9.01 -20.14
C ASN A 204 4.76 9.64 -19.49
N GLU A 205 4.59 10.42 -18.42
CA GLU A 205 5.66 11.11 -17.70
C GLU A 205 6.01 10.46 -16.37
N SER A 206 5.35 9.35 -16.04
CA SER A 206 5.54 8.67 -14.75
C SER A 206 5.77 7.16 -14.90
N LEU A 207 6.55 6.60 -13.97
CA LEU A 207 6.54 5.19 -13.66
C LEU A 207 5.54 4.98 -12.51
N ILE A 208 4.48 4.21 -12.77
CA ILE A 208 3.43 3.91 -11.80
C ILE A 208 3.62 2.49 -11.32
N LEU A 209 3.77 2.31 -10.01
CA LEU A 209 3.82 1.02 -9.34
C LEU A 209 2.53 0.83 -8.53
N ILE A 210 1.77 -0.22 -8.86
CA ILE A 210 0.61 -0.67 -8.08
C ILE A 210 1.04 -1.91 -7.32
N MET A 211 0.89 -1.89 -6.00
CA MET A 211 1.31 -2.99 -5.15
C MET A 211 0.44 -3.13 -3.91
N SER A 212 0.44 -4.31 -3.31
CA SER A 212 0.02 -4.48 -1.91
C SER A 212 1.23 -4.74 -1.02
N ASP A 213 1.10 -4.35 0.24
CA ASP A 213 2.14 -4.55 1.27
C ASP A 213 2.10 -5.95 1.88
N HIS A 214 0.92 -6.48 2.15
CA HIS A 214 0.62 -7.85 2.61
C HIS A 214 -0.82 -8.21 2.26
N GLY A 215 -1.20 -9.44 2.51
CA GLY A 215 -2.59 -9.87 2.44
C GLY A 215 -3.23 -10.03 3.82
N ILE A 216 -4.47 -10.50 3.86
CA ILE A 216 -5.29 -10.62 5.07
C ILE A 216 -5.91 -12.01 5.13
N SER A 217 -5.88 -12.65 6.31
CA SER A 217 -6.69 -13.84 6.61
C SER A 217 -8.15 -13.45 6.79
N VAL A 218 -9.05 -14.28 6.31
CA VAL A 218 -10.50 -14.15 6.52
C VAL A 218 -11.08 -15.38 7.24
N GLY A 219 -10.22 -16.13 7.94
CA GLY A 219 -10.59 -17.31 8.73
C GLY A 219 -10.07 -18.62 8.17
N GLU A 220 -9.12 -18.63 7.23
CA GLU A 220 -8.60 -19.86 6.59
C GLU A 220 -7.84 -20.77 7.56
N LYS A 221 -7.23 -20.19 8.58
CA LYS A 221 -6.46 -20.94 9.58
C LYS A 221 -6.85 -20.52 10.99
N ILE A 222 -7.19 -21.49 11.82
CA ILE A 222 -7.45 -21.28 13.25
C ILE A 222 -6.21 -20.66 13.89
N GLY A 223 -6.42 -19.61 14.68
CA GLY A 223 -5.36 -18.87 15.38
C GLY A 223 -4.88 -17.62 14.67
N GLU A 224 -5.20 -17.41 13.38
CA GLU A 224 -4.90 -16.16 12.69
C GLU A 224 -6.17 -15.39 12.34
N ARG A 225 -6.30 -14.19 12.90
CA ARG A 225 -7.35 -13.22 12.58
C ARG A 225 -6.73 -12.05 11.85
N ALA A 226 -7.25 -11.73 10.68
CA ALA A 226 -6.77 -10.67 9.81
C ALA A 226 -5.29 -10.86 9.38
N TYR A 227 -4.31 -10.30 10.09
CA TYR A 227 -2.90 -10.28 9.66
C TYR A 227 -1.95 -10.06 10.84
N GLY A 228 -0.64 -10.11 10.57
CA GLY A 228 0.42 -9.63 11.48
C GLY A 228 1.10 -10.70 12.31
N ALA A 229 0.54 -11.90 12.43
CA ALA A 229 1.07 -12.96 13.27
C ALA A 229 1.80 -14.06 12.48
N PHE A 230 1.19 -14.57 11.43
CA PHE A 230 1.70 -15.73 10.70
C PHE A 230 2.04 -15.44 9.24
N CYS A 231 2.99 -16.21 8.73
CA CYS A 231 3.53 -16.07 7.38
C CYS A 231 2.90 -17.10 6.42
N TYR A 232 1.59 -17.02 6.23
CA TYR A 232 0.89 -17.85 5.26
C TYR A 232 0.93 -17.26 3.84
N ASP A 233 0.70 -18.07 2.83
CA ASP A 233 0.72 -17.64 1.42
C ASP A 233 -0.23 -16.48 1.15
N TYR A 234 -1.43 -16.52 1.71
CA TYR A 234 -2.43 -15.45 1.54
C TYR A 234 -2.09 -14.15 2.29
N THR A 235 -1.16 -14.15 3.25
CA THR A 235 -0.67 -12.94 3.92
C THR A 235 0.64 -12.43 3.33
N LEU A 236 1.50 -13.29 2.80
CA LEU A 236 2.82 -12.90 2.27
C LEU A 236 2.85 -12.67 0.76
N ARG A 237 1.97 -13.33 0.00
CA ARG A 237 1.95 -13.18 -1.44
C ARG A 237 1.22 -11.91 -1.84
N THR A 238 1.93 -11.03 -2.56
CA THR A 238 1.47 -9.70 -2.97
C THR A 238 1.40 -9.57 -4.49
N PHE A 239 0.93 -8.44 -4.98
CA PHE A 239 0.90 -8.09 -6.40
C PHE A 239 1.57 -6.75 -6.64
#